data_5b63dc365878224a7c01abedb65b27f7
#
_entry.id   5b63dc365878224a7c01abedb65b27f7
#
_cell.length_a   1.000
_cell.length_b   1.000
_cell.length_c   1.000
_cell.angle_alpha   90.00
_cell.angle_beta   90.00
_cell.angle_gamma   90.00
#
_symmetry.space_group_name_H-M   'P 1'
#
loop_
_entity.id
_entity.type
_entity.pdbx_description
1 polymer ?
#
loop_
_entity_poly.entity_id
_entity_poly.type
_entity_poly.pdbx_seq_one_letter_code
_entity_poly.pdbx_strand_id
1 'polypeptide(L)'
;MLGENCGYYVEATGSYYETYYKNMKITVKEKGKKKIKTVNMLGCHDGIPVLDLAGLLPDNRIEDLIRLLVDRGGFVKDLHGNKKMYYQVNTTYYNALGENEQALLLARALQIFMPGKPQVWYLDLFAGRNDHAAVQRAGAGGHKEINRTNLTGSDIAAGMKKPIVQKQIELLRMRNQFPVFSANAKIVAEVNGTKMDIRWQSGSEEAVLQTDFGDYSFSVSVRDTSSDTEYFKYDS
;
A
#
# COMPACT_ATOMS: atom_id res chain seq x y z
N MET A 1 -4.85 9.42 1.67
CA MET A 1 -4.95 8.23 2.54
C MET A 1 -3.76 7.35 2.24
N LEU A 2 -2.75 7.38 3.07
CA LEU A 2 -1.65 6.43 2.98
C LEU A 2 -2.23 5.07 3.32
N GLY A 3 -1.90 4.08 2.49
CA GLY A 3 -2.44 2.74 2.59
C GLY A 3 -2.29 2.17 3.99
N GLU A 4 -3.40 1.80 4.54
CA GLU A 4 -3.62 1.35 5.90
C GLU A 4 -3.02 -0.02 6.20
N ASN A 5 -2.32 -0.58 5.26
CA ASN A 5 -1.60 -1.83 5.40
C ASN A 5 -0.09 -1.64 5.41
N CYS A 6 0.40 -0.57 5.99
CA CYS A 6 1.71 -0.64 6.60
C CYS A 6 1.59 -1.50 7.88
N GLY A 7 0.99 -2.67 7.75
CA GLY A 7 1.01 -3.69 8.75
C GLY A 7 2.43 -4.20 8.85
N TYR A 8 3.19 -3.64 9.77
CA TYR A 8 4.45 -4.21 10.18
C TYR A 8 4.14 -5.44 11.01
N TYR A 9 4.08 -6.61 10.36
CA TYR A 9 4.12 -7.86 11.08
C TYR A 9 5.52 -8.01 11.66
N VAL A 10 5.65 -7.67 12.91
CA VAL A 10 6.85 -7.95 13.69
C VAL A 10 6.62 -9.24 14.45
N GLU A 11 7.07 -10.36 13.92
CA GLU A 11 7.44 -11.50 14.75
C GLU A 11 8.72 -11.11 15.51
N ALA A 12 8.58 -10.39 16.60
CA ALA A 12 9.73 -10.05 17.40
C ALA A 12 9.36 -10.05 18.87
N THR A 13 9.88 -11.00 19.54
CA THR A 13 10.10 -10.93 20.98
C THR A 13 10.86 -9.64 21.33
N GLY A 14 10.13 -8.62 21.77
CA GLY A 14 10.69 -7.48 22.48
C GLY A 14 11.13 -6.25 21.70
N SER A 15 10.70 -6.05 20.46
CA SER A 15 11.03 -4.83 19.72
C SER A 15 9.77 -4.08 19.32
N TYR A 16 9.63 -2.83 19.74
CA TYR A 16 8.57 -1.95 19.30
C TYR A 16 9.07 -1.10 18.13
N TYR A 17 8.32 -1.10 17.02
CA TYR A 17 8.47 -0.07 16.00
C TYR A 17 7.49 1.05 16.31
N GLU A 18 8.02 2.21 16.59
CA GLU A 18 7.24 3.43 16.59
C GLU A 18 7.34 4.05 15.19
N THR A 19 6.29 3.92 14.41
CA THR A 19 6.14 4.69 13.18
C THR A 19 5.48 6.00 13.54
N TYR A 20 6.27 7.06 13.62
CA TYR A 20 5.73 8.39 13.87
C TYR A 20 5.28 9.04 12.57
N TYR A 21 3.97 9.13 12.38
CA TYR A 21 3.36 9.93 11.30
C TYR A 21 3.28 11.43 11.62
N LYS A 22 3.91 11.89 12.68
CA LYS A 22 4.00 13.31 12.97
C LYS A 22 5.03 13.93 12.03
N ASN A 23 4.56 14.62 10.99
CA ASN A 23 5.34 15.20 9.89
C ASN A 23 5.96 14.15 8.94
N MET A 24 5.28 13.02 8.72
CA MET A 24 5.65 11.93 7.82
C MET A 24 7.16 11.57 7.82
N LYS A 25 7.80 11.66 8.97
CA LYS A 25 9.15 11.17 9.14
C LYS A 25 9.07 9.68 9.45
N ILE A 26 9.27 8.83 8.45
CA ILE A 26 9.38 7.39 8.66
C ILE A 26 10.71 7.14 9.36
N THR A 27 10.67 6.97 10.67
CA THR A 27 11.86 6.60 11.44
C THR A 27 11.68 5.16 11.91
N VAL A 28 12.41 4.24 11.29
CA VAL A 28 12.53 2.87 11.80
C VAL A 28 13.59 2.89 12.88
N LYS A 29 13.19 2.83 14.15
CA LYS A 29 14.13 2.69 15.28
C LYS A 29 14.35 1.20 15.53
N GLU A 30 15.54 0.73 15.23
CA GLU A 30 16.02 -0.58 15.69
C GLU A 30 16.33 -0.51 17.19
N LYS A 31 15.62 -1.27 18.01
CA LYS A 31 16.00 -1.52 19.39
C LYS A 31 16.67 -2.90 19.45
N GLY A 32 17.99 -2.95 19.37
CA GLY A 32 18.79 -4.19 19.48
C GLY A 32 19.51 -4.61 18.20
N LYS A 33 20.41 -5.59 18.31
CA LYS A 33 21.33 -6.03 17.24
C LYS A 33 20.70 -6.87 16.11
N LYS A 34 19.37 -7.05 16.06
CA LYS A 34 18.73 -7.85 15.01
C LYS A 34 18.13 -6.91 13.94
N LYS A 35 18.61 -7.05 12.70
CA LYS A 35 17.99 -6.42 11.54
C LYS A 35 16.61 -7.04 11.33
N ILE A 36 15.56 -6.26 11.53
CA ILE A 36 14.19 -6.71 11.27
C ILE A 36 13.89 -6.45 9.80
N LYS A 37 13.29 -7.46 9.16
CA LYS A 37 12.80 -7.36 7.79
C LYS A 37 11.28 -7.21 7.85
N THR A 38 10.77 -6.19 7.21
CA THR A 38 9.33 -5.92 7.13
C THR A 38 8.77 -6.42 5.80
N VAL A 39 7.49 -6.75 5.79
CA VAL A 39 6.70 -6.98 4.58
C VAL A 39 5.58 -5.95 4.58
N ASN A 40 5.40 -5.25 3.46
CA ASN A 40 4.32 -4.28 3.33
C ASN A 40 3.36 -4.70 2.21
N MET A 41 2.07 -4.43 2.39
CA MET A 41 1.00 -4.78 1.46
C MET A 41 0.04 -3.59 1.30
N LEU A 42 -0.65 -3.49 0.17
CA LEU A 42 -1.82 -2.62 0.02
C LEU A 42 -3.07 -3.34 0.53
N GLY A 43 -3.59 -4.28 -0.24
CA GLY A 43 -4.70 -5.11 0.15
C GLY A 43 -4.30 -6.57 0.37
N CYS A 44 -5.21 -7.33 0.96
CA CYS A 44 -5.06 -8.77 1.14
C CYS A 44 -6.43 -9.46 1.07
N HIS A 45 -6.44 -10.77 1.24
CA HIS A 45 -7.66 -11.59 1.24
C HIS A 45 -8.65 -11.26 2.37
N ASP A 46 -8.20 -10.57 3.41
CA ASP A 46 -9.04 -10.21 4.57
C ASP A 46 -9.67 -8.81 4.47
N GLY A 47 -9.18 -7.96 3.57
CA GLY A 47 -9.63 -6.57 3.43
C GLY A 47 -8.67 -5.56 4.06
N ILE A 48 -9.18 -4.39 4.43
CA ILE A 48 -8.41 -3.27 4.96
C ILE A 48 -8.58 -3.22 6.48
N PRO A 49 -7.52 -3.44 7.29
CA PRO A 49 -7.59 -3.35 8.74
C PRO A 49 -7.71 -1.87 9.15
N VAL A 50 -8.74 -1.54 9.92
CA VAL A 50 -8.96 -0.18 10.43
C VAL A 50 -8.66 -0.07 11.93
N LEU A 51 -8.58 -1.22 12.63
CA LEU A 51 -8.21 -1.27 14.04
C LEU A 51 -6.80 -0.74 14.29
N ASP A 52 -5.88 -0.99 13.35
CA ASP A 52 -4.48 -0.58 13.45
C ASP A 52 -4.29 0.95 13.37
N LEU A 53 -5.34 1.67 13.01
CA LEU A 53 -5.35 3.14 12.99
C LEU A 53 -5.63 3.75 14.38
N ALA A 54 -6.10 2.94 15.34
CA ALA A 54 -6.38 3.40 16.69
C ALA A 54 -5.09 3.95 17.35
N GLY A 55 -5.17 5.19 17.85
CA GLY A 55 -4.01 5.89 18.40
C GLY A 55 -3.10 6.57 17.37
N LEU A 56 -3.25 6.26 16.07
CA LEU A 56 -2.55 6.95 14.97
C LEU A 56 -3.40 8.07 14.38
N LEU A 57 -4.70 7.84 14.25
CA LEU A 57 -5.67 8.83 13.79
C LEU A 57 -6.73 9.09 14.88
N PRO A 58 -7.32 10.30 14.90
CA PRO A 58 -8.50 10.56 15.73
C PRO A 58 -9.68 9.66 15.33
N ASP A 59 -10.47 9.23 16.30
CA ASP A 59 -11.58 8.27 16.09
C ASP A 59 -12.58 8.74 15.03
N ASN A 60 -12.90 10.04 14.99
CA ASN A 60 -13.79 10.60 13.97
C ASN A 60 -13.24 10.45 12.55
N ARG A 61 -11.91 10.51 12.37
CA ARG A 61 -11.27 10.30 11.06
C ARG A 61 -11.30 8.84 10.65
N ILE A 62 -11.18 7.92 11.62
CA ILE A 62 -11.34 6.48 11.38
C ILE A 62 -12.79 6.19 10.97
N GLU A 63 -13.78 6.78 11.66
CA GLU A 63 -15.19 6.63 11.30
C GLU A 63 -15.51 7.22 9.91
N ASP A 64 -14.95 8.37 9.55
CA ASP A 64 -15.09 8.96 8.22
C ASP A 64 -14.54 8.05 7.13
N LEU A 65 -13.36 7.45 7.39
CA LEU A 65 -12.76 6.49 6.48
C LEU A 65 -13.64 5.25 6.30
N ILE A 66 -14.12 4.67 7.40
CA ILE A 66 -15.01 3.49 7.36
C ILE A 66 -16.27 3.81 6.55
N ARG A 67 -16.91 4.96 6.79
CA ARG A 67 -18.08 5.40 6.01
C ARG A 67 -17.74 5.47 4.52
N LEU A 68 -16.64 6.11 4.16
CA LEU A 68 -16.19 6.20 2.77
C LEU A 68 -16.02 4.81 2.12
N LEU A 69 -15.40 3.87 2.84
CA LEU A 69 -15.19 2.51 2.33
C LEU A 69 -16.51 1.73 2.16
N VAL A 70 -17.46 1.94 3.08
CA VAL A 70 -18.81 1.34 2.99
C VAL A 70 -19.60 1.95 1.83
N ASP A 71 -19.57 3.28 1.65
CA ASP A 71 -20.20 3.98 0.55
C ASP A 71 -19.65 3.52 -0.81
N ARG A 72 -18.40 3.08 -0.84
CA ARG A 72 -17.75 2.45 -2.00
C ARG A 72 -18.01 0.94 -2.13
N GLY A 73 -18.98 0.41 -1.37
CA GLY A 73 -19.45 -0.97 -1.47
C GLY A 73 -18.68 -1.98 -0.62
N GLY A 74 -17.88 -1.54 0.33
CA GLY A 74 -17.22 -2.42 1.30
C GLY A 74 -18.16 -2.89 2.41
N PHE A 75 -17.79 -3.99 3.08
CA PHE A 75 -18.51 -4.52 4.25
C PHE A 75 -17.66 -4.39 5.51
N VAL A 76 -18.23 -3.81 6.54
CA VAL A 76 -17.60 -3.71 7.87
C VAL A 76 -17.71 -5.04 8.59
N LYS A 77 -16.63 -5.44 9.25
CA LYS A 77 -16.63 -6.53 10.21
C LYS A 77 -16.39 -5.98 11.61
N ASP A 78 -17.40 -6.15 12.48
CA ASP A 78 -17.31 -5.81 13.89
C ASP A 78 -16.53 -6.84 14.70
N LEU A 79 -15.76 -6.39 15.68
CA LEU A 79 -15.23 -7.23 16.75
C LEU A 79 -16.33 -7.44 17.80
N HIS A 80 -16.96 -8.65 17.76
CA HIS A 80 -17.83 -9.17 18.82
C HIS A 80 -18.90 -8.21 19.39
N GLY A 81 -19.88 -7.82 18.57
CA GLY A 81 -21.24 -7.47 19.03
C GLY A 81 -21.45 -6.37 20.09
N ASN A 82 -20.43 -5.87 20.73
CA ASN A 82 -20.52 -4.89 21.81
C ASN A 82 -19.48 -3.79 21.65
N LYS A 83 -19.94 -2.63 21.21
CA LYS A 83 -19.22 -1.38 20.94
C LYS A 83 -18.61 -1.34 19.54
N LYS A 84 -18.83 -0.23 18.86
CA LYS A 84 -18.26 0.27 17.60
C LYS A 84 -16.74 0.08 17.43
N MET A 85 -16.23 -1.13 17.63
CA MET A 85 -14.86 -1.51 17.39
C MET A 85 -14.80 -2.24 16.06
N TYR A 86 -14.65 -1.48 15.00
CA TYR A 86 -14.49 -2.01 13.67
C TYR A 86 -13.10 -2.64 13.53
N TYR A 87 -13.06 -3.91 13.14
CA TYR A 87 -11.81 -4.64 12.96
C TYR A 87 -11.21 -4.37 11.60
N GLN A 88 -12.02 -4.53 10.56
CA GLN A 88 -11.60 -4.37 9.17
C GLN A 88 -12.80 -4.03 8.28
N VAL A 89 -12.52 -3.47 7.10
CA VAL A 89 -13.48 -3.34 6.00
C VAL A 89 -13.10 -4.31 4.89
N ASN A 90 -14.01 -5.23 4.57
CA ASN A 90 -13.84 -6.16 3.47
C ASN A 90 -14.17 -5.44 2.16
N THR A 91 -13.18 -5.23 1.33
CA THR A 91 -13.26 -4.55 0.03
C THR A 91 -11.98 -4.82 -0.75
N THR A 92 -12.00 -4.72 -2.08
CA THR A 92 -10.76 -4.65 -2.84
C THR A 92 -10.10 -3.29 -2.65
N TYR A 93 -8.78 -3.23 -2.77
CA TYR A 93 -8.06 -1.97 -2.62
C TYR A 93 -8.44 -0.98 -3.74
N TYR A 94 -8.70 -1.50 -4.95
CA TYR A 94 -9.14 -0.69 -6.08
C TYR A 94 -10.50 -0.02 -5.83
N ASN A 95 -11.50 -0.75 -5.29
CA ASN A 95 -12.76 -0.14 -4.87
C ASN A 95 -12.59 0.86 -3.72
N ALA A 96 -11.73 0.54 -2.75
CA ALA A 96 -11.41 1.44 -1.66
C ALA A 96 -10.88 2.80 -2.16
N LEU A 97 -10.15 2.80 -3.27
CA LEU A 97 -9.66 4.02 -3.95
C LEU A 97 -10.67 4.64 -4.92
N GLY A 98 -11.94 4.16 -4.94
CA GLY A 98 -13.00 4.68 -5.80
C GLY A 98 -12.83 4.29 -7.26
N GLU A 99 -12.23 3.14 -7.54
CA GLU A 99 -11.94 2.62 -8.88
C GLU A 99 -11.09 3.60 -9.73
N ASN A 100 -10.25 4.38 -9.06
CA ASN A 100 -9.36 5.34 -9.71
C ASN A 100 -7.99 4.69 -9.97
N GLU A 101 -7.66 4.49 -11.26
CA GLU A 101 -6.42 3.85 -11.68
C GLU A 101 -5.18 4.67 -11.27
N GLN A 102 -5.27 6.00 -11.32
CA GLN A 102 -4.17 6.88 -10.94
C GLN A 102 -3.89 6.79 -9.42
N ALA A 103 -4.95 6.77 -8.59
CA ALA A 103 -4.82 6.56 -7.16
C ALA A 103 -4.23 5.18 -6.83
N LEU A 104 -4.59 4.13 -7.60
CA LEU A 104 -4.01 2.79 -7.42
C LEU A 104 -2.54 2.75 -7.80
N LEU A 105 -2.13 3.45 -8.87
CA LEU A 105 -0.72 3.56 -9.26
C LEU A 105 0.10 4.31 -8.21
N LEU A 106 -0.42 5.43 -7.70
CA LEU A 106 0.21 6.16 -6.61
C LEU A 106 0.37 5.29 -5.36
N ALA A 107 -0.69 4.56 -4.97
CA ALA A 107 -0.63 3.65 -3.84
C ALA A 107 0.43 2.55 -4.04
N ARG A 108 0.54 2.00 -5.26
CA ARG A 108 1.59 1.04 -5.61
C ARG A 108 2.98 1.66 -5.55
N ALA A 109 3.17 2.87 -6.07
CA ALA A 109 4.44 3.59 -5.99
C ALA A 109 4.85 3.82 -4.53
N LEU A 110 3.92 4.24 -3.67
CA LEU A 110 4.15 4.38 -2.24
C LEU A 110 4.56 3.05 -1.60
N GLN A 111 3.82 1.97 -1.88
CA GLN A 111 4.14 0.64 -1.33
C GLN A 111 5.57 0.21 -1.66
N ILE A 112 6.00 0.36 -2.92
CA ILE A 112 7.34 -0.07 -3.33
C ILE A 112 8.46 0.83 -2.80
N PHE A 113 8.14 2.07 -2.42
CA PHE A 113 9.10 2.98 -1.76
C PHE A 113 9.10 2.86 -0.23
N MET A 114 8.16 2.13 0.36
CA MET A 114 8.23 1.83 1.79
C MET A 114 9.38 0.88 2.12
N PRO A 115 9.99 1.00 3.32
CA PRO A 115 10.99 0.04 3.80
C PRO A 115 10.42 -1.38 3.83
N GLY A 116 11.25 -2.35 3.49
CA GLY A 116 10.86 -3.76 3.52
C GLY A 116 10.59 -4.37 2.15
N LYS A 117 9.95 -5.54 2.16
CA LYS A 117 9.63 -6.30 0.95
C LYS A 117 8.17 -6.08 0.58
N PRO A 118 7.86 -5.50 -0.59
CA PRO A 118 6.49 -5.35 -1.03
C PRO A 118 5.88 -6.72 -1.36
N GLN A 119 4.74 -7.02 -0.76
CA GLN A 119 3.90 -8.18 -1.08
C GLN A 119 2.66 -7.70 -1.80
N VAL A 120 2.38 -8.28 -2.96
CA VAL A 120 1.29 -7.85 -3.83
C VAL A 120 0.16 -8.86 -3.79
N TRP A 121 -1.03 -8.42 -3.39
CA TRP A 121 -2.24 -9.19 -3.55
C TRP A 121 -2.66 -9.19 -5.04
N TYR A 122 -3.01 -10.35 -5.57
CA TYR A 122 -3.26 -10.49 -7.01
C TYR A 122 -4.41 -9.60 -7.51
N LEU A 123 -5.49 -9.44 -6.71
CA LEU A 123 -6.59 -8.56 -7.11
C LEU A 123 -6.17 -7.10 -7.21
N ASP A 124 -5.27 -6.62 -6.34
CA ASP A 124 -4.75 -5.25 -6.44
C ASP A 124 -3.90 -5.07 -7.71
N LEU A 125 -3.11 -6.10 -8.08
CA LEU A 125 -2.33 -6.06 -9.32
C LEU A 125 -3.24 -5.94 -10.55
N PHE A 126 -4.35 -6.71 -10.56
CA PHE A 126 -5.28 -6.73 -11.69
C PHE A 126 -6.36 -5.64 -11.62
N ALA A 127 -6.27 -4.69 -10.65
CA ALA A 127 -7.30 -3.68 -10.39
C ALA A 127 -8.69 -4.35 -10.28
N GLY A 128 -8.76 -5.41 -9.47
CA GLY A 128 -9.95 -6.21 -9.27
C GLY A 128 -11.02 -5.45 -8.49
N ARG A 129 -12.28 -5.60 -8.92
CA ARG A 129 -13.43 -5.00 -8.28
C ARG A 129 -14.04 -5.90 -7.22
N ASN A 130 -14.85 -5.30 -6.36
CA ASN A 130 -15.66 -5.99 -5.38
C ASN A 130 -16.63 -7.00 -6.04
N ASP A 131 -16.59 -8.26 -5.62
CA ASP A 131 -17.49 -9.32 -6.11
C ASP A 131 -18.69 -9.49 -5.17
N HIS A 132 -19.67 -8.60 -5.30
CA HIS A 132 -20.91 -8.68 -4.53
C HIS A 132 -21.72 -9.95 -4.83
N ALA A 133 -21.61 -10.51 -6.05
CA ALA A 133 -22.28 -11.74 -6.40
C ALA A 133 -21.69 -12.94 -5.65
N ALA A 134 -20.35 -12.97 -5.43
CA ALA A 134 -19.73 -13.98 -4.60
C ALA A 134 -20.20 -13.90 -3.15
N VAL A 135 -20.34 -12.70 -2.60
CA VAL A 135 -20.88 -12.48 -1.25
C VAL A 135 -22.30 -13.02 -1.14
N GLN A 136 -23.17 -12.73 -2.12
CA GLN A 136 -24.55 -13.23 -2.15
C GLN A 136 -24.60 -14.77 -2.22
N ARG A 137 -23.76 -15.39 -3.04
CA ARG A 137 -23.67 -16.86 -3.15
C ARG A 137 -23.20 -17.50 -1.85
N ALA A 138 -22.28 -16.88 -1.15
CA ALA A 138 -21.74 -17.38 0.11
C ALA A 138 -22.72 -17.26 1.29
N GLY A 139 -23.71 -16.37 1.21
CA GLY A 139 -24.73 -16.18 2.24
C GLY A 139 -24.20 -15.55 3.53
N ALA A 140 -24.82 -15.90 4.66
CA ALA A 140 -24.48 -15.32 5.96
C ALA A 140 -23.00 -15.53 6.30
N GLY A 141 -22.27 -14.45 6.63
CA GLY A 141 -20.85 -14.48 6.94
C GLY A 141 -19.91 -14.45 5.74
N GLY A 142 -20.45 -14.40 4.51
CA GLY A 142 -19.68 -14.46 3.27
C GLY A 142 -19.01 -13.14 2.84
N HIS A 143 -19.00 -12.08 3.65
CA HIS A 143 -18.48 -10.77 3.21
C HIS A 143 -17.02 -10.78 2.79
N LYS A 144 -16.21 -11.74 3.25
CA LYS A 144 -14.82 -11.89 2.83
C LYS A 144 -14.67 -12.29 1.36
N GLU A 145 -15.73 -12.87 0.76
CA GLU A 145 -15.68 -13.30 -0.63
C GLU A 145 -15.64 -12.11 -1.60
N ILE A 146 -15.92 -10.90 -1.12
CA ILE A 146 -15.94 -9.67 -1.93
C ILE A 146 -14.57 -9.38 -2.59
N ASN A 147 -13.47 -9.75 -1.96
CA ASN A 147 -12.12 -9.51 -2.47
C ASN A 147 -11.32 -10.81 -2.69
N ARG A 148 -12.02 -11.90 -2.99
CA ARG A 148 -11.42 -13.23 -3.22
C ARG A 148 -11.79 -13.84 -4.56
N THR A 149 -12.17 -13.01 -5.54
CA THR A 149 -12.52 -13.47 -6.88
C THR A 149 -11.42 -14.34 -7.46
N ASN A 150 -11.75 -15.58 -7.84
CA ASN A 150 -10.84 -16.46 -8.53
C ASN A 150 -10.69 -16.02 -9.99
N LEU A 151 -9.47 -15.74 -10.42
CA LEU A 151 -9.17 -15.40 -11.79
C LEU A 151 -8.89 -16.68 -12.60
N THR A 152 -9.54 -16.81 -13.75
CA THR A 152 -9.22 -17.86 -14.71
C THR A 152 -7.96 -17.51 -15.51
N GLY A 153 -7.39 -18.49 -16.21
CA GLY A 153 -6.26 -18.22 -17.13
C GLY A 153 -6.59 -17.19 -18.20
N SER A 154 -7.84 -17.16 -18.68
CA SER A 154 -8.32 -16.12 -19.63
C SER A 154 -8.41 -14.74 -19.00
N ASP A 155 -8.87 -14.64 -17.74
CA ASP A 155 -8.93 -13.36 -17.01
C ASP A 155 -7.54 -12.80 -16.78
N ILE A 156 -6.59 -13.66 -16.40
CA ILE A 156 -5.18 -13.28 -16.23
C ILE A 156 -4.60 -12.79 -17.56
N ALA A 157 -4.80 -13.55 -18.64
CA ALA A 157 -4.28 -13.19 -19.96
C ALA A 157 -4.87 -11.85 -20.48
N ALA A 158 -6.16 -11.62 -20.24
CA ALA A 158 -6.80 -10.34 -20.55
C ALA A 158 -6.31 -9.22 -19.63
N GLY A 159 -6.22 -9.50 -18.33
CA GLY A 159 -5.75 -8.56 -17.33
C GLY A 159 -4.31 -8.07 -17.60
N MET A 160 -3.41 -8.96 -17.98
CA MET A 160 -2.04 -8.62 -18.35
C MET A 160 -1.91 -7.63 -19.50
N LYS A 161 -2.93 -7.45 -20.31
CA LYS A 161 -2.96 -6.47 -21.42
C LYS A 161 -3.44 -5.08 -20.95
N LYS A 162 -3.99 -4.95 -19.75
CA LYS A 162 -4.49 -3.67 -19.25
C LYS A 162 -3.32 -2.71 -18.95
N PRO A 163 -3.40 -1.43 -19.35
CA PRO A 163 -2.36 -0.44 -19.07
C PRO A 163 -2.03 -0.32 -17.57
N ILE A 164 -3.05 -0.30 -16.71
CA ILE A 164 -2.87 -0.22 -15.25
C ILE A 164 -2.05 -1.40 -14.69
N VAL A 165 -2.20 -2.61 -15.23
CA VAL A 165 -1.44 -3.79 -14.82
C VAL A 165 0.00 -3.67 -15.30
N GLN A 166 0.22 -3.27 -16.56
CA GLN A 166 1.56 -3.10 -17.13
C GLN A 166 2.37 -2.04 -16.37
N LYS A 167 1.75 -0.90 -16.06
CA LYS A 167 2.38 0.18 -15.28
C LYS A 167 2.76 -0.28 -13.86
N GLN A 168 1.89 -1.04 -13.18
CA GLN A 168 2.24 -1.62 -11.87
C GLN A 168 3.41 -2.61 -11.98
N ILE A 169 3.43 -3.46 -13.02
CA ILE A 169 4.53 -4.41 -13.26
C ILE A 169 5.84 -3.67 -13.54
N GLU A 170 5.81 -2.58 -14.30
CA GLU A 170 6.98 -1.74 -14.55
C GLU A 170 7.59 -1.20 -13.25
N LEU A 171 6.76 -0.63 -12.39
CA LEU A 171 7.18 -0.15 -11.07
C LEU A 171 7.75 -1.28 -10.19
N LEU A 172 7.13 -2.46 -10.18
CA LEU A 172 7.61 -3.62 -9.43
C LEU A 172 8.95 -4.15 -9.98
N ARG A 173 9.14 -4.14 -11.30
CA ARG A 173 10.42 -4.50 -11.93
C ARG A 173 11.51 -3.53 -11.53
N MET A 174 11.25 -2.23 -11.60
CA MET A 174 12.17 -1.18 -11.16
C MET A 174 12.62 -1.44 -9.71
N ARG A 175 11.69 -1.68 -8.79
CA ARG A 175 11.99 -1.97 -7.38
C ARG A 175 12.91 -3.18 -7.19
N ASN A 176 12.79 -4.22 -8.03
CA ASN A 176 13.59 -5.43 -7.97
C ASN A 176 14.94 -5.32 -8.73
N GLN A 177 15.02 -4.43 -9.70
CA GLN A 177 16.19 -4.29 -10.57
C GLN A 177 17.33 -3.51 -9.92
N PHE A 178 17.00 -2.46 -9.14
CA PHE A 178 17.99 -1.52 -8.64
C PHE A 178 18.44 -1.81 -7.20
N PRO A 179 19.75 -1.96 -6.95
CA PRO A 179 20.31 -2.25 -5.62
C PRO A 179 20.09 -1.14 -4.60
N VAL A 180 19.80 0.09 -5.02
CA VAL A 180 19.50 1.22 -4.14
C VAL A 180 18.44 0.88 -3.09
N PHE A 181 17.54 -0.02 -3.38
CA PHE A 181 16.50 -0.49 -2.46
C PHE A 181 16.98 -1.56 -1.46
N SER A 182 18.26 -1.59 -1.17
CA SER A 182 18.85 -2.53 -0.22
C SER A 182 18.46 -2.24 1.23
N ALA A 183 18.62 -3.24 2.10
CA ALA A 183 18.33 -3.10 3.53
C ALA A 183 19.24 -2.09 4.27
N ASN A 184 20.34 -1.68 3.64
CA ASN A 184 21.30 -0.74 4.23
C ASN A 184 21.17 0.67 3.66
N ALA A 185 20.24 0.91 2.77
CA ALA A 185 20.01 2.22 2.19
C ALA A 185 19.50 3.21 3.25
N LYS A 186 19.91 4.47 3.11
CA LYS A 186 19.32 5.57 3.85
C LYS A 186 17.99 5.96 3.21
N ILE A 187 16.95 6.08 4.03
CA ILE A 187 15.62 6.46 3.56
C ILE A 187 15.20 7.75 4.25
N VAL A 188 14.75 8.71 3.47
CA VAL A 188 14.21 9.99 3.96
C VAL A 188 12.85 10.22 3.31
N ALA A 189 11.88 10.66 4.09
CA ALA A 189 10.58 11.09 3.60
C ALA A 189 10.30 12.52 4.08
N GLU A 190 9.83 13.35 3.17
CA GLU A 190 9.48 14.74 3.42
C GLU A 190 8.07 15.01 2.94
N VAL A 191 7.30 15.80 3.70
CA VAL A 191 5.91 16.15 3.38
C VAL A 191 5.75 17.65 3.43
N ASN A 192 5.11 18.18 2.39
CA ASN A 192 4.74 19.57 2.30
C ASN A 192 3.32 19.72 1.70
N GLY A 193 2.34 19.98 2.54
CA GLY A 193 0.92 20.04 2.13
C GLY A 193 0.43 18.72 1.58
N THR A 194 -0.01 18.71 0.31
CA THR A 194 -0.45 17.50 -0.40
C THR A 194 0.70 16.70 -1.03
N LYS A 195 1.94 17.20 -0.95
CA LYS A 195 3.09 16.57 -1.60
C LYS A 195 3.92 15.78 -0.61
N MET A 196 4.46 14.66 -1.08
CA MET A 196 5.41 13.85 -0.33
C MET A 196 6.53 13.34 -1.25
N ASP A 197 7.75 13.47 -0.79
CA ASP A 197 8.94 12.92 -1.42
C ASP A 197 9.49 11.78 -0.56
N ILE A 198 9.81 10.64 -1.17
CA ILE A 198 10.54 9.55 -0.52
C ILE A 198 11.82 9.31 -1.30
N ARG A 199 12.94 9.37 -0.60
CA ARG A 199 14.27 9.19 -1.18
C ARG A 199 14.99 8.01 -0.55
N TRP A 200 15.47 7.12 -1.39
CA TRP A 200 16.40 6.06 -1.03
C TRP A 200 17.79 6.41 -1.53
N GLN A 201 18.83 6.15 -0.74
CA GLN A 201 20.21 6.38 -1.11
C GLN A 201 21.09 5.22 -0.65
N SER A 202 21.89 4.67 -1.56
CA SER A 202 22.84 3.59 -1.29
C SER A 202 24.09 3.80 -2.16
N GLY A 203 25.21 4.21 -1.53
CA GLY A 203 26.41 4.62 -2.28
C GLY A 203 26.11 5.84 -3.16
N SER A 204 26.44 5.75 -4.45
CA SER A 204 26.13 6.77 -5.45
C SER A 204 24.72 6.63 -6.04
N GLU A 205 24.02 5.53 -5.79
CA GLU A 205 22.67 5.33 -6.31
C GLU A 205 21.62 6.04 -5.47
N GLU A 206 20.69 6.69 -6.12
CA GLU A 206 19.54 7.36 -5.54
C GLU A 206 18.26 6.97 -6.27
N ALA A 207 17.20 6.65 -5.51
CA ALA A 207 15.84 6.51 -6.03
C ALA A 207 14.92 7.52 -5.34
N VAL A 208 14.13 8.24 -6.12
CA VAL A 208 13.22 9.28 -5.63
C VAL A 208 11.81 9.00 -6.11
N LEU A 209 10.86 9.03 -5.19
CA LEU A 209 9.43 9.11 -5.46
C LEU A 209 8.97 10.51 -5.03
N GLN A 210 8.38 11.25 -5.96
CA GLN A 210 7.71 12.52 -5.68
C GLN A 210 6.21 12.35 -5.94
N THR A 211 5.36 12.80 -5.02
CA THR A 211 3.92 12.58 -5.11
C THR A 211 3.13 13.84 -4.83
N ASP A 212 1.95 13.96 -5.44
CA ASP A 212 0.91 14.91 -5.05
C ASP A 212 -0.41 14.17 -4.79
N PHE A 213 -0.88 14.17 -3.54
CA PHE A 213 -2.14 13.54 -3.15
C PHE A 213 -3.37 14.35 -3.58
N GLY A 214 -3.19 15.57 -4.05
CA GLY A 214 -4.28 16.42 -4.51
C GLY A 214 -4.88 15.95 -5.82
N ASP A 215 -4.03 15.46 -6.73
CA ASP A 215 -4.42 14.97 -8.05
C ASP A 215 -3.94 13.54 -8.35
N TYR A 216 -3.27 12.90 -7.38
CA TYR A 216 -2.66 11.59 -7.46
C TYR A 216 -1.49 11.48 -8.44
N SER A 217 -0.94 12.60 -8.90
CA SER A 217 0.25 12.60 -9.75
C SER A 217 1.50 12.16 -8.98
N PHE A 218 2.42 11.51 -9.66
CA PHE A 218 3.70 11.14 -9.09
C PHE A 218 4.76 10.93 -10.18
N SER A 219 6.01 11.07 -9.78
CA SER A 219 7.15 10.67 -10.59
C SER A 219 8.09 9.77 -9.80
N VAL A 220 8.76 8.88 -10.50
CA VAL A 220 9.81 8.00 -9.96
C VAL A 220 11.06 8.18 -10.80
N SER A 221 12.20 8.35 -10.15
CA SER A 221 13.50 8.32 -10.81
C SER A 221 14.49 7.44 -10.06
N VAL A 222 15.40 6.80 -10.79
CA VAL A 222 16.57 6.12 -10.24
C VAL A 222 17.79 6.60 -11.01
N ARG A 223 18.83 7.06 -10.30
CA ARG A 223 20.02 7.63 -10.91
C ARG A 223 21.29 7.31 -10.14
N ASP A 224 22.42 7.43 -10.81
CA ASP A 224 23.74 7.54 -10.19
C ASP A 224 24.09 9.00 -10.00
N THR A 225 24.28 9.43 -8.75
CA THR A 225 24.59 10.83 -8.40
C THR A 225 26.03 11.22 -8.70
N SER A 226 26.95 10.25 -8.89
CA SER A 226 28.35 10.52 -9.21
C SER A 226 28.60 10.80 -10.69
N SER A 227 27.83 10.16 -11.58
CA SER A 227 27.90 10.31 -13.02
C SER A 227 26.74 11.12 -13.61
N ASP A 228 25.77 11.51 -12.78
CA ASP A 228 24.50 12.15 -13.17
C ASP A 228 23.74 11.35 -14.24
N THR A 229 23.88 10.01 -14.20
CA THR A 229 23.23 9.12 -15.15
C THR A 229 21.87 8.69 -14.62
N GLU A 230 20.80 8.98 -15.37
CA GLU A 230 19.45 8.50 -15.07
C GLU A 230 19.26 7.09 -15.63
N TYR A 231 18.96 6.12 -14.76
CA TYR A 231 18.74 4.73 -15.11
C TYR A 231 17.27 4.40 -15.36
N PHE A 232 16.38 5.11 -14.67
CA PHE A 232 14.94 4.91 -14.76
C PHE A 232 14.21 6.21 -14.50
N LYS A 233 13.16 6.46 -15.29
CA LYS A 233 12.23 7.55 -15.08
C LYS A 233 10.81 7.11 -15.40
N TYR A 234 9.87 7.49 -14.56
CA TYR A 234 8.45 7.28 -14.74
C TYR A 234 7.71 8.54 -14.30
N ASP A 235 6.84 9.05 -15.15
CA ASP A 235 5.93 10.16 -14.86
C ASP A 235 4.48 9.67 -15.10
N SER A 236 3.59 9.92 -14.13
CA SER A 236 2.20 9.43 -14.16
C SER A 236 1.21 10.52 -14.56
#